data_c73fa04d337f277a9385b139595e162c
#
_entry.id   c73fa04d337f277a9385b139595e162c
#
_cell.length_a   1.000
_cell.length_b   1.000
_cell.length_c   1.000
_cell.angle_alpha   90.00
_cell.angle_beta   90.00
_cell.angle_gamma   90.00
#
_symmetry.space_group_name_H-M   'P 1'
#
loop_
_entity.id
_entity.type
_entity.pdbx_description
1 polymer ?
#
loop_
_entity_poly.entity_id
_entity_poly.type
_entity_poly.pdbx_seq_one_letter_code
_entity_poly.pdbx_strand_id
1 'polypeptide(L)'
;MEAQKPKIALYVQRSFGEKLTATFDFIKENWKPLMKFTTYLMLPLCLLQGLSLNGLMSGTMALGDMTGGSFDSSVVGASIMALVTYYSLYAVLYLLGTVMLTSLVYALVRTYNEREERLEGVTLGMLKPLLFRNVRRVFLIMIIGVLLVLFVGLIVGFIATVIPFMAIAFLFVLLVVVVSVPLAIWAPVYLFEDIYIIDALKKAYRLGFATWGGIVLISIVMGFIAAILQGVTMIHGISGLL
;
A
#
# COMPACT_ATOMS: atom_id res chain seq x y z
N MET A 1 17.19 -36.41 8.61
CA MET A 1 15.91 -35.62 8.72
C MET A 1 16.26 -34.33 9.44
N GLU A 2 16.36 -33.22 8.72
CA GLU A 2 16.47 -31.91 9.36
C GLU A 2 15.15 -31.65 10.09
N ALA A 3 15.22 -31.43 11.39
CA ALA A 3 14.06 -31.05 12.19
C ALA A 3 13.48 -29.76 11.62
N GLN A 4 12.30 -29.82 11.04
CA GLN A 4 11.60 -28.63 10.57
C GLN A 4 11.51 -27.62 11.71
N LYS A 5 12.01 -26.42 11.49
CA LYS A 5 11.88 -25.32 12.48
C LYS A 5 10.40 -25.18 12.89
N PRO A 6 10.12 -24.90 14.17
CA PRO A 6 8.74 -24.73 14.61
C PRO A 6 8.07 -23.60 13.83
N LYS A 7 6.77 -23.75 13.54
CA LYS A 7 5.95 -22.77 12.83
C LYS A 7 5.93 -21.45 13.58
N ILE A 8 6.03 -20.33 12.86
CA ILE A 8 5.99 -19.00 13.48
C ILE A 8 4.56 -18.74 13.96
N ALA A 9 4.36 -18.66 15.29
CA ALA A 9 3.06 -18.39 15.88
C ALA A 9 2.68 -16.93 15.66
N LEU A 10 1.55 -16.64 15.00
CA LEU A 10 1.14 -15.26 14.69
C LEU A 10 0.51 -14.52 15.89
N TYR A 11 -0.18 -15.25 16.77
CA TYR A 11 -0.94 -14.70 17.90
C TYR A 11 -0.18 -14.79 19.23
N VAL A 12 1.01 -14.19 19.28
CA VAL A 12 1.86 -14.15 20.48
C VAL A 12 2.33 -12.72 20.73
N GLN A 13 2.34 -12.32 21.99
CA GLN A 13 2.94 -11.06 22.38
C GLN A 13 4.47 -11.15 22.19
N ARG A 14 5.03 -10.22 21.45
CA ARG A 14 6.46 -10.13 21.17
C ARG A 14 6.98 -8.75 21.45
N SER A 15 8.22 -8.69 21.89
CA SER A 15 9.00 -7.46 21.94
C SER A 15 9.21 -6.90 20.52
N PHE A 16 9.66 -5.66 20.41
CA PHE A 16 9.91 -5.03 19.10
C PHE A 16 10.90 -5.84 18.25
N GLY A 17 12.03 -6.24 18.81
CA GLY A 17 13.05 -7.02 18.11
C GLY A 17 12.52 -8.39 17.62
N GLU A 18 11.79 -9.08 18.49
CA GLU A 18 11.16 -10.38 18.14
C GLU A 18 10.12 -10.26 17.03
N LYS A 19 9.39 -9.13 16.95
CA LYS A 19 8.46 -8.87 15.83
C LYS A 19 9.20 -8.75 14.50
N LEU A 20 10.30 -7.99 14.48
CA LEU A 20 11.15 -7.85 13.29
C LEU A 20 11.75 -9.20 12.89
N THR A 21 12.35 -9.90 13.82
CA THR A 21 12.96 -11.23 13.58
C THR A 21 11.91 -12.20 13.02
N ALA A 22 10.73 -12.30 13.63
CA ALA A 22 9.66 -13.16 13.14
C ALA A 22 9.19 -12.80 11.73
N THR A 23 9.18 -11.50 11.38
CA THR A 23 8.82 -11.03 10.03
C THR A 23 9.88 -11.46 9.00
N PHE A 24 11.16 -11.27 9.31
CA PHE A 24 12.25 -11.69 8.43
C PHE A 24 12.33 -13.21 8.31
N ASP A 25 12.12 -13.94 9.40
CA ASP A 25 12.10 -15.42 9.38
C ASP A 25 10.94 -15.92 8.51
N PHE A 26 9.75 -15.29 8.60
CA PHE A 26 8.62 -15.61 7.73
C PHE A 26 8.94 -15.39 6.26
N ILE A 27 9.54 -14.25 5.92
CA ILE A 27 9.94 -13.94 4.53
C ILE A 27 11.00 -14.92 4.06
N LYS A 28 12.03 -15.19 4.86
CA LYS A 28 13.12 -16.12 4.53
C LYS A 28 12.65 -17.55 4.33
N GLU A 29 11.73 -18.01 5.17
CA GLU A 29 11.16 -19.34 5.08
C GLU A 29 10.29 -19.51 3.84
N ASN A 30 9.51 -18.48 3.50
CA ASN A 30 8.48 -18.54 2.46
C ASN A 30 8.82 -17.70 1.21
N TRP A 31 10.08 -17.33 1.01
CA TRP A 31 10.45 -16.39 -0.04
C TRP A 31 10.07 -16.86 -1.46
N LYS A 32 10.20 -18.19 -1.73
CA LYS A 32 9.86 -18.76 -3.03
C LYS A 32 8.38 -18.62 -3.38
N PRO A 33 7.42 -19.07 -2.54
CA PRO A 33 6.00 -18.86 -2.81
C PRO A 33 5.62 -17.37 -2.79
N LEU A 34 6.19 -16.55 -1.90
CA LEU A 34 5.94 -15.12 -1.87
C LEU A 34 6.32 -14.47 -3.20
N MET A 35 7.54 -14.67 -3.66
CA MET A 35 8.03 -14.13 -4.94
C MET A 35 7.21 -14.65 -6.11
N LYS A 36 6.96 -15.97 -6.18
CA LYS A 36 6.18 -16.57 -7.26
C LYS A 36 4.81 -15.93 -7.42
N PHE A 37 4.03 -15.85 -6.35
CA PHE A 37 2.66 -15.33 -6.41
C PHE A 37 2.63 -13.81 -6.60
N THR A 38 3.56 -13.08 -5.95
CA THR A 38 3.67 -11.62 -6.12
C THR A 38 4.06 -11.28 -7.55
N THR A 39 5.09 -11.92 -8.11
CA THR A 39 5.51 -11.65 -9.50
C THR A 39 4.41 -11.99 -10.47
N TYR A 40 3.78 -13.16 -10.35
CA TYR A 40 2.71 -13.58 -11.26
C TYR A 40 1.53 -12.59 -11.27
N LEU A 41 1.16 -12.06 -10.09
CA LEU A 41 0.02 -11.17 -9.95
C LEU A 41 0.36 -9.71 -10.27
N MET A 42 1.55 -9.25 -9.86
CA MET A 42 1.95 -7.85 -9.97
C MET A 42 2.61 -7.50 -11.29
N LEU A 43 3.30 -8.44 -11.95
CA LEU A 43 4.04 -8.16 -13.18
C LEU A 43 3.16 -7.52 -14.28
N PRO A 44 1.97 -8.05 -14.62
CA PRO A 44 1.13 -7.41 -15.64
C PRO A 44 0.68 -6.00 -15.23
N LEU A 45 0.37 -5.79 -13.95
CA LEU A 45 -0.02 -4.48 -13.43
C LEU A 45 1.16 -3.49 -13.47
N CYS A 46 2.36 -3.92 -13.10
CA CYS A 46 3.55 -3.08 -13.14
C CYS A 46 3.92 -2.67 -14.58
N LEU A 47 3.75 -3.57 -15.55
CA LEU A 47 3.96 -3.23 -16.97
C LEU A 47 2.98 -2.16 -17.44
N LEU A 48 1.70 -2.30 -17.11
CA LEU A 48 0.68 -1.29 -17.45
C LEU A 48 0.93 0.05 -16.74
N GLN A 49 1.36 0.02 -15.47
CA GLN A 49 1.77 1.23 -14.74
C GLN A 49 2.97 1.91 -15.39
N GLY A 50 3.97 1.14 -15.82
CA GLY A 50 5.14 1.68 -16.52
C GLY A 50 4.78 2.38 -17.82
N LEU A 51 3.85 1.80 -18.61
CA LEU A 51 3.35 2.44 -19.83
C LEU A 51 2.61 3.74 -19.52
N SER A 52 1.77 3.76 -18.48
CA SER A 52 1.05 4.97 -18.06
C SER A 52 2.01 6.06 -17.57
N LEU A 53 3.06 5.68 -16.84
CA LEU A 53 4.08 6.61 -16.35
C LEU A 53 4.89 7.22 -17.51
N ASN A 54 5.23 6.42 -18.53
CA ASN A 54 5.90 6.94 -19.72
C ASN A 54 5.03 7.97 -20.47
N GLY A 55 3.74 7.73 -20.59
CA GLY A 55 2.78 8.69 -21.13
C GLY A 55 2.69 9.99 -20.32
N LEU A 56 2.76 9.90 -18.98
CA LEU A 56 2.83 11.07 -18.11
C LEU A 56 4.11 11.87 -18.34
N MET A 57 5.27 11.21 -18.40
CA MET A 57 6.55 11.88 -18.64
C MET A 57 6.58 12.60 -19.99
N SER A 58 6.12 11.97 -21.06
CA SER A 58 6.05 12.61 -22.38
C SER A 58 5.09 13.80 -22.41
N GLY A 59 3.94 13.71 -21.73
CA GLY A 59 2.99 14.81 -21.62
C GLY A 59 3.53 16.00 -20.82
N THR A 60 4.29 15.76 -19.75
CA THR A 60 4.94 16.83 -18.96
C THR A 60 6.06 17.51 -19.73
N MET A 61 6.87 16.74 -20.49
CA MET A 61 7.91 17.30 -21.35
C MET A 61 7.31 18.20 -22.44
N ALA A 62 6.24 17.75 -23.10
CA ALA A 62 5.55 18.52 -24.11
C ALA A 62 5.01 19.86 -23.56
N LEU A 63 4.52 19.91 -22.33
CA LEU A 63 4.14 21.16 -21.68
C LEU A 63 5.35 22.04 -21.30
N GLY A 64 6.46 21.43 -20.89
CA GLY A 64 7.70 22.13 -20.57
C GLY A 64 8.30 22.86 -21.78
N ASP A 65 8.32 22.21 -22.93
CA ASP A 65 8.84 22.79 -24.17
C ASP A 65 8.01 23.99 -24.69
N MET A 66 6.72 24.07 -24.29
CA MET A 66 5.84 25.18 -24.67
C MET A 66 6.11 26.48 -23.89
N THR A 67 6.82 26.43 -22.77
CA THR A 67 7.12 27.62 -21.95
C THR A 67 8.11 28.58 -22.65
N GLY A 68 8.77 28.14 -23.73
CA GLY A 68 9.74 28.92 -24.51
C GLY A 68 9.23 29.44 -25.87
N GLY A 69 8.00 29.16 -26.29
CA GLY A 69 7.46 29.47 -27.61
C GLY A 69 6.04 30.03 -27.62
N SER A 70 5.46 30.23 -28.80
CA SER A 70 4.10 30.75 -28.96
C SER A 70 3.06 29.81 -28.34
N PHE A 71 2.20 30.34 -27.47
CA PHE A 71 1.10 29.64 -26.85
C PHE A 71 0.02 29.31 -27.89
N ASP A 72 -0.01 28.05 -28.35
CA ASP A 72 -1.17 27.53 -29.07
C ASP A 72 -2.12 26.84 -28.08
N SER A 73 -3.26 27.46 -27.84
CA SER A 73 -4.27 26.99 -26.88
C SER A 73 -4.81 25.57 -27.19
N SER A 74 -4.79 25.16 -28.47
CA SER A 74 -5.24 23.83 -28.86
C SER A 74 -4.25 22.74 -28.44
N VAL A 75 -2.95 23.01 -28.57
CA VAL A 75 -1.86 22.11 -28.17
C VAL A 75 -1.77 22.01 -26.66
N VAL A 76 -1.93 23.12 -25.94
CA VAL A 76 -1.97 23.14 -24.46
C VAL A 76 -3.16 22.29 -23.97
N GLY A 77 -4.35 22.49 -24.56
CA GLY A 77 -5.54 21.72 -24.20
C GLY A 77 -5.37 20.21 -24.41
N ALA A 78 -4.79 19.80 -25.55
CA ALA A 78 -4.51 18.40 -25.85
C ALA A 78 -3.51 17.79 -24.86
N SER A 79 -2.45 18.51 -24.50
CA SER A 79 -1.43 18.06 -23.55
C SER A 79 -1.99 17.91 -22.14
N ILE A 80 -2.82 18.84 -21.68
CA ILE A 80 -3.51 18.73 -20.38
C ILE A 80 -4.46 17.52 -20.37
N MET A 81 -5.23 17.31 -21.43
CA MET A 81 -6.14 16.17 -21.52
C MET A 81 -5.36 14.83 -21.50
N ALA A 82 -4.25 14.76 -22.20
CA ALA A 82 -3.37 13.59 -22.18
C ALA A 82 -2.82 13.33 -20.76
N LEU A 83 -2.33 14.37 -20.06
CA LEU A 83 -1.87 14.25 -18.68
C LEU A 83 -2.95 13.76 -17.73
N VAL A 84 -4.16 14.34 -17.81
CA VAL A 84 -5.29 13.92 -16.96
C VAL A 84 -5.63 12.45 -17.24
N THR A 85 -5.62 12.03 -18.51
CA THR A 85 -5.91 10.64 -18.90
C THR A 85 -4.86 9.67 -18.35
N TYR A 86 -3.57 9.94 -18.58
CA TYR A 86 -2.49 9.07 -18.10
C TYR A 86 -2.38 9.06 -16.58
N TYR A 87 -2.58 10.21 -15.92
CA TYR A 87 -2.59 10.30 -14.46
C TYR A 87 -3.75 9.49 -13.86
N SER A 88 -4.95 9.62 -14.44
CA SER A 88 -6.11 8.84 -13.99
C SER A 88 -5.90 7.34 -14.18
N LEU A 89 -5.35 6.94 -15.32
CA LEU A 89 -5.02 5.54 -15.60
C LEU A 89 -3.97 5.01 -14.61
N TYR A 90 -2.89 5.75 -14.40
CA TYR A 90 -1.86 5.40 -13.43
C TYR A 90 -2.43 5.28 -12.01
N ALA A 91 -3.26 6.23 -11.58
CA ALA A 91 -3.89 6.20 -10.26
C ALA A 91 -4.80 4.97 -10.08
N VAL A 92 -5.62 4.64 -11.07
CA VAL A 92 -6.48 3.44 -11.03
C VAL A 92 -5.63 2.17 -10.95
N LEU A 93 -4.59 2.04 -11.77
CA LEU A 93 -3.69 0.88 -11.76
C LEU A 93 -2.92 0.77 -10.44
N TYR A 94 -2.51 1.89 -9.87
CA TYR A 94 -1.85 1.93 -8.56
C TYR A 94 -2.78 1.44 -7.45
N LEU A 95 -4.02 1.91 -7.43
CA LEU A 95 -5.02 1.47 -6.46
C LEU A 95 -5.34 -0.02 -6.61
N LEU A 96 -5.52 -0.50 -7.83
CA LEU A 96 -5.70 -1.93 -8.11
C LEU A 96 -4.50 -2.76 -7.64
N GLY A 97 -3.29 -2.32 -7.93
CA GLY A 97 -2.06 -2.96 -7.47
C GLY A 97 -1.99 -3.05 -5.95
N THR A 98 -2.31 -1.96 -5.26
CA THR A 98 -2.33 -1.91 -3.79
C THR A 98 -3.36 -2.89 -3.20
N VAL A 99 -4.57 -2.91 -3.75
CA VAL A 99 -5.64 -3.84 -3.32
C VAL A 99 -5.22 -5.29 -3.55
N MET A 100 -4.68 -5.59 -4.72
CA MET A 100 -4.25 -6.95 -5.09
C MET A 100 -3.09 -7.44 -4.24
N LEU A 101 -2.05 -6.60 -4.06
CA LEU A 101 -0.89 -6.94 -3.24
C LEU A 101 -1.27 -7.16 -1.78
N THR A 102 -2.04 -6.25 -1.20
CA THR A 102 -2.52 -6.36 0.18
C THR A 102 -3.34 -7.64 0.35
N SER A 103 -4.28 -7.89 -0.56
CA SER A 103 -5.14 -9.07 -0.52
C SER A 103 -4.34 -10.38 -0.64
N LEU A 104 -3.31 -10.40 -1.49
CA LEU A 104 -2.41 -11.55 -1.66
C LEU A 104 -1.60 -11.82 -0.40
N VAL A 105 -0.97 -10.79 0.17
CA VAL A 105 -0.15 -10.93 1.39
C VAL A 105 -1.00 -11.51 2.53
N TYR A 106 -2.19 -10.96 2.76
CA TYR A 106 -3.07 -11.49 3.81
C TYR A 106 -3.62 -12.89 3.50
N ALA A 107 -3.86 -13.22 2.23
CA ALA A 107 -4.24 -14.58 1.84
C ALA A 107 -3.10 -15.58 2.14
N LEU A 108 -1.85 -15.22 1.82
CA LEU A 108 -0.68 -16.07 2.08
C LEU A 108 -0.43 -16.24 3.58
N VAL A 109 -0.48 -15.15 4.36
CA VAL A 109 -0.29 -15.21 5.82
C VAL A 109 -1.39 -16.05 6.48
N ARG A 110 -2.64 -15.91 6.05
CA ARG A 110 -3.74 -16.72 6.56
C ARG A 110 -3.57 -18.20 6.19
N THR A 111 -3.24 -18.49 4.94
CA THR A 111 -2.98 -19.87 4.48
C THR A 111 -1.82 -20.51 5.24
N TYR A 112 -0.73 -19.74 5.49
CA TYR A 112 0.37 -20.19 6.32
C TYR A 112 -0.08 -20.55 7.74
N ASN A 113 -0.96 -19.76 8.32
CA ASN A 113 -1.47 -19.98 9.68
C ASN A 113 -2.40 -21.20 9.77
N GLU A 114 -3.26 -21.41 8.78
CA GLU A 114 -4.29 -22.47 8.78
C GLU A 114 -3.73 -23.84 8.40
N ARG A 115 -2.66 -23.92 7.57
CA ARG A 115 -2.10 -25.20 7.09
C ARG A 115 -0.90 -25.66 7.92
N GLU A 116 -0.83 -26.94 8.22
CA GLU A 116 0.34 -27.54 8.88
C GLU A 116 1.57 -27.52 7.98
N GLU A 117 1.41 -27.78 6.68
CA GLU A 117 2.44 -27.75 5.65
C GLU A 117 2.89 -26.33 5.26
N ARG A 118 2.43 -25.29 5.98
CA ARG A 118 2.77 -23.88 5.72
C ARG A 118 2.35 -23.45 4.30
N LEU A 119 3.29 -22.91 3.51
CA LEU A 119 3.05 -22.52 2.11
C LEU A 119 3.61 -23.55 1.10
N GLU A 120 4.09 -24.72 1.55
CA GLU A 120 4.56 -25.77 0.65
C GLU A 120 3.39 -26.36 -0.14
N GLY A 121 3.60 -26.58 -1.44
CA GLY A 121 2.58 -27.13 -2.33
C GLY A 121 1.35 -26.24 -2.58
N VAL A 122 1.35 -24.98 -2.10
CA VAL A 122 0.24 -24.05 -2.37
C VAL A 122 0.16 -23.73 -3.85
N THR A 123 -1.05 -23.81 -4.41
CA THR A 123 -1.36 -23.43 -5.79
C THR A 123 -2.23 -22.17 -5.84
N LEU A 124 -2.23 -21.47 -6.98
CA LEU A 124 -3.12 -20.33 -7.19
C LEU A 124 -4.61 -20.73 -7.06
N GLY A 125 -4.97 -21.96 -7.44
CA GLY A 125 -6.33 -22.46 -7.29
C GLY A 125 -6.80 -22.49 -5.85
N MET A 126 -5.92 -22.84 -4.91
CA MET A 126 -6.20 -22.87 -3.46
C MET A 126 -6.32 -21.43 -2.89
N LEU A 127 -5.50 -20.51 -3.38
CA LEU A 127 -5.52 -19.11 -2.92
C LEU A 127 -6.68 -18.29 -3.50
N LYS A 128 -7.16 -18.65 -4.69
CA LYS A 128 -8.15 -17.90 -5.46
C LYS A 128 -9.40 -17.50 -4.64
N PRO A 129 -10.11 -18.40 -3.95
CA PRO A 129 -11.32 -18.06 -3.20
C PRO A 129 -11.03 -17.07 -2.07
N LEU A 130 -9.91 -17.27 -1.34
CA LEU A 130 -9.50 -16.38 -0.27
C LEU A 130 -9.02 -15.03 -0.81
N LEU A 131 -8.29 -15.03 -1.91
CA LEU A 131 -7.82 -13.81 -2.59
C LEU A 131 -9.01 -12.94 -3.04
N PHE A 132 -10.01 -13.52 -3.73
CA PHE A 132 -11.19 -12.76 -4.17
C PHE A 132 -12.00 -12.19 -2.99
N ARG A 133 -12.15 -12.97 -1.92
CA ARG A 133 -12.78 -12.49 -0.69
C ARG A 133 -12.02 -11.29 -0.11
N ASN A 134 -10.71 -11.38 -0.02
CA ASN A 134 -9.85 -10.33 0.49
C ASN A 134 -9.88 -9.09 -0.42
N VAL A 135 -9.80 -9.25 -1.74
CA VAL A 135 -9.90 -8.15 -2.72
C VAL A 135 -11.19 -7.35 -2.50
N ARG A 136 -12.33 -8.02 -2.40
CA ARG A 136 -13.61 -7.35 -2.13
C ARG A 136 -13.57 -6.57 -0.81
N ARG A 137 -13.02 -7.15 0.25
CA ARG A 137 -12.92 -6.54 1.58
C ARG A 137 -11.97 -5.35 1.61
N VAL A 138 -10.78 -5.48 1.01
CA VAL A 138 -9.79 -4.40 0.91
C VAL A 138 -10.31 -3.26 0.06
N PHE A 139 -10.97 -3.57 -1.06
CA PHE A 139 -11.60 -2.57 -1.91
C PHE A 139 -12.68 -1.77 -1.15
N LEU A 140 -13.48 -2.43 -0.33
CA LEU A 140 -14.50 -1.78 0.49
C LEU A 140 -13.87 -0.85 1.56
N ILE A 141 -12.80 -1.29 2.24
CA ILE A 141 -12.02 -0.42 3.14
C ILE A 141 -11.47 0.79 2.40
N MET A 142 -10.93 0.58 1.20
CA MET A 142 -10.36 1.64 0.37
C MET A 142 -11.42 2.70 0.02
N ILE A 143 -12.61 2.28 -0.41
CA ILE A 143 -13.72 3.20 -0.72
C ILE A 143 -14.10 4.01 0.52
N ILE A 144 -14.30 3.35 1.67
CA ILE A 144 -14.66 4.05 2.91
C ILE A 144 -13.52 4.97 3.36
N GLY A 145 -12.27 4.55 3.22
CA GLY A 145 -11.10 5.37 3.51
C GLY A 145 -11.05 6.64 2.66
N VAL A 146 -11.30 6.51 1.35
CA VAL A 146 -11.38 7.67 0.44
C VAL A 146 -12.51 8.61 0.83
N LEU A 147 -13.70 8.08 1.10
CA LEU A 147 -14.85 8.89 1.55
C LEU A 147 -14.54 9.63 2.86
N LEU A 148 -13.86 8.96 3.79
CA LEU A 148 -13.46 9.57 5.06
C LEU A 148 -12.43 10.69 4.85
N VAL A 149 -11.44 10.48 3.99
CA VAL A 149 -10.45 11.51 3.64
C VAL A 149 -11.11 12.71 2.95
N LEU A 150 -12.03 12.48 2.02
CA LEU A 150 -12.78 13.54 1.36
C LEU A 150 -13.64 14.33 2.37
N PHE A 151 -14.32 13.63 3.27
CA PHE A 151 -15.13 14.27 4.32
C PHE A 151 -14.28 15.14 5.26
N VAL A 152 -13.15 14.61 5.73
CA VAL A 152 -12.20 15.36 6.56
C VAL A 152 -11.61 16.54 5.77
N GLY A 153 -11.26 16.34 4.50
CA GLY A 153 -10.75 17.39 3.61
C GLY A 153 -11.75 18.56 3.42
N LEU A 154 -13.04 18.24 3.29
CA LEU A 154 -14.10 19.28 3.22
C LEU A 154 -14.19 20.08 4.52
N ILE A 155 -14.13 19.40 5.68
CA ILE A 155 -14.15 20.08 6.98
C ILE A 155 -12.92 20.99 7.13
N VAL A 156 -11.73 20.47 6.84
CA VAL A 156 -10.48 21.23 6.91
C VAL A 156 -10.51 22.42 5.95
N GLY A 157 -10.98 22.21 4.71
CA GLY A 157 -11.15 23.27 3.72
C GLY A 157 -12.10 24.37 4.20
N PHE A 158 -13.21 24.02 4.83
CA PHE A 158 -14.14 24.99 5.41
C PHE A 158 -13.49 25.77 6.57
N ILE A 159 -12.79 25.11 7.47
CA ILE A 159 -12.07 25.74 8.58
C ILE A 159 -10.95 26.67 8.06
N ALA A 160 -10.31 26.31 6.94
CA ALA A 160 -9.24 27.09 6.32
C ALA A 160 -9.69 28.48 5.79
N THR A 161 -11.01 28.68 5.65
CA THR A 161 -11.54 30.01 5.31
C THR A 161 -11.49 31.00 6.47
N VAL A 162 -11.35 30.51 7.71
CA VAL A 162 -11.45 31.34 8.94
C VAL A 162 -10.13 31.40 9.71
N ILE A 163 -9.31 30.35 9.64
CA ILE A 163 -8.06 30.22 10.42
C ILE A 163 -6.84 30.33 9.49
N PRO A 164 -5.72 30.94 9.94
CA PRO A 164 -4.49 31.01 9.15
C PRO A 164 -4.01 29.65 8.67
N PHE A 165 -3.71 29.52 7.37
CA PHE A 165 -3.34 28.27 6.70
C PHE A 165 -2.24 27.48 7.41
N MET A 166 -1.21 28.15 7.95
CA MET A 166 -0.09 27.51 8.65
C MET A 166 -0.52 26.76 9.92
N ALA A 167 -1.45 27.33 10.70
CA ALA A 167 -1.95 26.68 11.91
C ALA A 167 -2.79 25.44 11.57
N ILE A 168 -3.59 25.52 10.52
CA ILE A 168 -4.39 24.38 10.04
C ILE A 168 -3.50 23.29 9.48
N ALA A 169 -2.49 23.63 8.67
CA ALA A 169 -1.54 22.65 8.11
C ALA A 169 -0.84 21.87 9.23
N PHE A 170 -0.40 22.55 10.28
CA PHE A 170 0.24 21.90 11.43
C PHE A 170 -0.72 20.95 12.16
N LEU A 171 -1.93 21.40 12.48
CA LEU A 171 -2.94 20.58 13.14
C LEU A 171 -3.36 19.37 12.26
N PHE A 172 -3.47 19.57 10.95
CA PHE A 172 -3.80 18.50 10.01
C PHE A 172 -2.71 17.42 9.95
N VAL A 173 -1.44 17.80 9.88
CA VAL A 173 -0.32 16.85 9.92
C VAL A 173 -0.34 16.06 11.22
N LEU A 174 -0.52 16.71 12.37
CA LEU A 174 -0.65 16.04 13.67
C LEU A 174 -1.82 15.04 13.69
N LEU A 175 -2.99 15.44 13.20
CA LEU A 175 -4.16 14.57 13.10
C LEU A 175 -3.88 13.36 12.23
N VAL A 176 -3.27 13.55 11.05
CA VAL A 176 -2.91 12.47 10.12
C VAL A 176 -1.96 11.48 10.78
N VAL A 177 -0.92 11.95 11.47
CA VAL A 177 0.05 11.08 12.16
C VAL A 177 -0.64 10.27 13.27
N VAL A 178 -1.50 10.88 14.07
CA VAL A 178 -2.20 10.19 15.16
C VAL A 178 -3.18 9.14 14.65
N VAL A 179 -3.93 9.46 13.60
CA VAL A 179 -5.01 8.59 13.06
C VAL A 179 -4.47 7.53 12.10
N SER A 180 -3.30 7.74 11.48
CA SER A 180 -2.72 6.80 10.51
C SER A 180 -2.51 5.40 11.08
N VAL A 181 -2.07 5.29 12.35
CA VAL A 181 -1.79 3.99 12.99
C VAL A 181 -3.06 3.15 13.21
N PRO A 182 -4.14 3.67 13.82
CA PRO A 182 -5.41 2.93 13.87
C PRO A 182 -5.93 2.52 12.48
N LEU A 183 -5.82 3.39 11.48
CA LEU A 183 -6.25 3.08 10.11
C LEU A 183 -5.38 1.99 9.47
N ALA A 184 -4.07 1.96 9.74
CA ALA A 184 -3.18 0.91 9.22
C ALA A 184 -3.54 -0.48 9.76
N ILE A 185 -4.05 -0.57 11.00
CA ILE A 185 -4.47 -1.84 11.61
C ILE A 185 -5.88 -2.26 11.15
N TRP A 186 -6.67 -1.37 10.60
CA TRP A 186 -8.05 -1.66 10.21
C TRP A 186 -8.16 -2.80 9.20
N ALA A 187 -7.32 -2.79 8.16
CA ALA A 187 -7.31 -3.85 7.16
C ALA A 187 -6.95 -5.23 7.75
N PRO A 188 -5.85 -5.41 8.52
CA PRO A 188 -5.56 -6.69 9.15
C PRO A 188 -6.68 -7.18 10.08
N VAL A 189 -7.22 -6.32 10.94
CA VAL A 189 -8.31 -6.71 11.85
C VAL A 189 -9.54 -7.19 11.07
N TYR A 190 -9.94 -6.46 10.04
CA TYR A 190 -11.10 -6.82 9.22
C TYR A 190 -10.90 -8.12 8.42
N LEU A 191 -9.68 -8.37 7.92
CA LEU A 191 -9.40 -9.54 7.09
C LEU A 191 -9.20 -10.82 7.89
N PHE A 192 -8.65 -10.72 9.12
CA PHE A 192 -8.37 -11.90 9.94
C PHE A 192 -9.51 -12.31 10.89
N GLU A 193 -10.29 -11.35 11.39
CA GLU A 193 -11.27 -11.64 12.43
C GLU A 193 -12.68 -11.90 11.89
N ASP A 194 -12.93 -11.73 10.59
CA ASP A 194 -14.23 -11.97 9.92
C ASP A 194 -15.42 -11.23 10.56
N ILE A 195 -15.18 -10.07 11.19
CA ILE A 195 -16.18 -9.20 11.81
C ILE A 195 -16.71 -8.14 10.84
N TYR A 196 -17.75 -7.40 11.22
CA TYR A 196 -18.27 -6.28 10.43
C TYR A 196 -17.24 -5.13 10.33
N ILE A 197 -17.28 -4.39 9.22
CA ILE A 197 -16.28 -3.35 8.90
C ILE A 197 -16.21 -2.24 9.95
N ILE A 198 -17.36 -1.85 10.53
CA ILE A 198 -17.44 -0.82 11.59
C ILE A 198 -16.86 -1.34 12.90
N ASP A 199 -17.13 -2.60 13.25
CA ASP A 199 -16.59 -3.21 14.46
C ASP A 199 -15.08 -3.43 14.34
N ALA A 200 -14.62 -3.79 13.15
CA ALA A 200 -13.20 -3.84 12.83
C ALA A 200 -12.54 -2.46 13.00
N LEU A 201 -13.18 -1.38 12.57
CA LEU A 201 -12.69 -0.02 12.74
C LEU A 201 -12.59 0.37 14.21
N LYS A 202 -13.66 0.13 15.00
CA LYS A 202 -13.66 0.39 16.46
C LYS A 202 -12.54 -0.38 17.17
N LYS A 203 -12.37 -1.66 16.81
CA LYS A 203 -11.31 -2.50 17.36
C LYS A 203 -9.93 -2.02 16.94
N ALA A 204 -9.75 -1.64 15.68
CA ALA A 204 -8.52 -1.08 15.15
C ALA A 204 -8.12 0.21 15.85
N TYR A 205 -9.09 1.09 16.15
CA TYR A 205 -8.83 2.29 16.94
C TYR A 205 -8.34 1.96 18.36
N ARG A 206 -9.02 1.06 19.05
CA ARG A 206 -8.62 0.66 20.42
C ARG A 206 -7.23 0.00 20.43
N LEU A 207 -6.96 -0.92 19.52
CA LEU A 207 -5.66 -1.58 19.40
C LEU A 207 -4.58 -0.63 18.93
N GLY A 208 -4.89 0.21 17.95
CA GLY A 208 -3.96 1.16 17.35
C GLY A 208 -3.44 2.18 18.36
N PHE A 209 -4.30 2.73 19.20
CA PHE A 209 -3.85 3.64 20.25
C PHE A 209 -3.07 2.91 21.36
N ALA A 210 -3.46 1.68 21.71
CA ALA A 210 -2.74 0.88 22.72
C ALA A 210 -1.33 0.47 22.26
N THR A 211 -1.09 0.33 20.94
CA THR A 211 0.18 -0.13 20.37
C THR A 211 0.84 0.92 19.47
N TRP A 212 0.39 2.17 19.53
CA TRP A 212 0.74 3.24 18.61
C TRP A 212 2.26 3.39 18.42
N GLY A 213 3.02 3.54 19.51
CA GLY A 213 4.46 3.71 19.46
C GLY A 213 5.20 2.53 18.81
N GLY A 214 4.78 1.31 19.10
CA GLY A 214 5.38 0.11 18.50
C GLY A 214 5.13 0.01 17.00
N ILE A 215 3.92 0.38 16.53
CA ILE A 215 3.58 0.34 15.11
C ILE A 215 4.29 1.44 14.34
N VAL A 216 4.33 2.65 14.89
CA VAL A 216 5.07 3.77 14.28
C VAL A 216 6.55 3.39 14.12
N LEU A 217 7.17 2.85 15.16
CA LEU A 217 8.58 2.45 15.11
C LEU A 217 8.84 1.36 14.05
N ILE A 218 7.97 0.32 13.98
CA ILE A 218 8.06 -0.70 12.93
C ILE A 218 7.89 -0.07 11.54
N SER A 219 6.93 0.83 11.38
CA SER A 219 6.66 1.50 10.10
C SER A 219 7.84 2.36 9.64
N ILE A 220 8.49 3.06 10.55
CA ILE A 220 9.71 3.86 10.26
C ILE A 220 10.85 2.94 9.80
N VAL A 221 11.13 1.87 10.55
CA VAL A 221 12.21 0.92 10.22
C VAL A 221 11.95 0.25 8.87
N MET A 222 10.72 -0.24 8.64
CA MET A 222 10.36 -0.89 7.38
C MET A 222 10.34 0.10 6.21
N GLY A 223 9.89 1.34 6.44
CA GLY A 223 9.94 2.41 5.46
C GLY A 223 11.38 2.77 5.07
N PHE A 224 12.30 2.83 6.03
CA PHE A 224 13.72 3.06 5.76
C PHE A 224 14.36 1.92 4.94
N ILE A 225 14.07 0.66 5.29
CA ILE A 225 14.53 -0.49 4.50
C ILE A 225 13.97 -0.43 3.06
N ALA A 226 12.69 -0.12 2.90
CA ALA A 226 12.07 0.01 1.59
C ALA A 226 12.70 1.15 0.77
N ALA A 227 13.00 2.28 1.40
CA ALA A 227 13.64 3.43 0.74
C ALA A 227 15.06 3.10 0.25
N ILE A 228 15.84 2.35 1.04
CA ILE A 228 17.18 1.87 0.62
C ILE A 228 17.05 0.95 -0.61
N LEU A 229 16.13 -0.01 -0.56
CA LEU A 229 15.92 -0.95 -1.68
C LEU A 229 15.47 -0.22 -2.95
N GLN A 230 14.60 0.77 -2.84
CA GLN A 230 14.17 1.61 -3.97
C GLN A 230 15.33 2.46 -4.51
N GLY A 231 16.15 3.03 -3.64
CA GLY A 231 17.33 3.81 -4.04
C GLY A 231 18.33 2.98 -4.85
N VAL A 232 18.60 1.75 -4.42
CA VAL A 232 19.50 0.83 -5.14
C VAL A 232 18.94 0.50 -6.54
N THR A 233 17.65 0.25 -6.67
CA THR A 233 17.02 -0.05 -7.97
C THR A 233 17.03 1.16 -8.92
N MET A 234 16.85 2.38 -8.40
CA MET A 234 16.93 3.60 -9.20
C MET A 234 18.35 3.85 -9.75
N ILE A 235 19.38 3.67 -8.92
CA ILE A 235 20.78 3.84 -9.35
C ILE A 235 21.12 2.88 -10.49
N HIS A 236 20.71 1.61 -10.40
CA HIS A 236 20.92 0.61 -11.46
C HIS A 236 20.15 0.94 -12.74
N GLY A 237 18.95 1.50 -12.64
CA GLY A 237 18.17 1.94 -13.79
C GLY A 237 18.84 3.10 -14.56
N ILE A 238 19.43 4.05 -13.84
CA ILE A 238 20.13 5.20 -14.44
C ILE A 238 21.47 4.77 -15.05
N SER A 239 22.24 3.89 -14.39
CA SER A 239 23.55 3.41 -14.91
C SER A 239 23.42 2.50 -16.13
N GLY A 240 22.26 1.92 -16.40
CA GLY A 240 21.97 1.14 -17.60
C GLY A 240 21.52 1.99 -18.81
N LEU A 241 21.32 3.31 -18.63
CA LEU A 241 20.95 4.27 -19.66
C LEU A 241 22.12 5.15 -20.12
N LEU A 242 23.27 5.07 -19.45
CA LEU A 242 24.55 5.71 -19.81
C LEU A 242 25.49 4.71 -20.48
#